data_d2e609a669e6d09b88a43296a4c1e925
#
_entry.id   d2e609a669e6d09b88a43296a4c1e925
#
_cell.length_a   1.000
_cell.length_b   1.000
_cell.length_c   1.000
_cell.angle_alpha   90.00
_cell.angle_beta   90.00
_cell.angle_gamma   90.00
#
_symmetry.space_group_name_H-M   'P 1'
#
loop_
_entity.id
_entity.type
_entity.pdbx_description
1 polymer ?
#
loop_
_entity_poly.entity_id
_entity_poly.type
_entity_poly.pdbx_seq_one_letter_code
_entity_poly.pdbx_strand_id
1 'polypeptide(L)'
;MRKKTNKIKMLAALSVLTLTASAVLYGCGGSGDTKSSAVKSASQSTSTSSKASSATVAVDVTKVADRLKDEIKYDDKLVEPEAETIDILYPGLPQDKIKAKKVYVSSSGGTAEEIAAFEANDEETAKAVEALLNARIETQKASFKNYVPEELKRLENAFVIRKGNCIYLSVSADPDKAKSIIEEN
;
A
#
# COMPACT_ATOMS: atom_id res chain seq x y z
N MET A 1 14.71 48.47 -21.39
CA MET A 1 14.77 47.10 -20.83
C MET A 1 13.67 46.25 -21.46
N ARG A 2 14.03 45.30 -22.33
CA ARG A 2 13.06 44.49 -23.12
C ARG A 2 12.77 43.18 -22.42
N LYS A 3 11.49 42.96 -22.06
CA LYS A 3 10.99 41.65 -21.57
C LYS A 3 10.87 40.71 -22.77
N LYS A 4 11.60 39.59 -22.75
CA LYS A 4 11.42 38.46 -23.69
C LYS A 4 10.39 37.47 -23.10
N THR A 5 9.24 37.39 -23.72
CA THR A 5 8.22 36.38 -23.48
C THR A 5 8.52 35.15 -24.33
N ASN A 6 8.91 34.05 -23.70
CA ASN A 6 9.04 32.74 -24.38
C ASN A 6 7.65 32.09 -24.47
N LYS A 7 7.12 31.98 -25.67
CA LYS A 7 5.93 31.21 -26.01
C LYS A 7 6.37 29.76 -26.24
N ILE A 8 6.02 28.84 -25.30
CA ILE A 8 6.15 27.41 -25.49
C ILE A 8 4.95 26.95 -26.30
N LYS A 9 5.23 26.39 -27.49
CA LYS A 9 4.22 25.83 -28.39
C LYS A 9 3.88 24.41 -27.88
N MET A 10 2.62 24.19 -27.47
CA MET A 10 2.03 22.88 -27.26
C MET A 10 1.85 22.19 -28.62
N LEU A 11 2.49 21.04 -28.81
CA LEU A 11 2.11 20.08 -29.85
C LEU A 11 1.17 19.03 -29.24
N ALA A 12 -0.07 19.07 -29.65
CA ALA A 12 -1.04 18.02 -29.40
C ALA A 12 -0.84 16.92 -30.47
N ALA A 13 -0.50 15.72 -30.04
CA ALA A 13 -0.53 14.52 -30.88
C ALA A 13 -1.75 13.68 -30.50
N LEU A 14 -2.73 13.69 -31.40
CA LEU A 14 -3.94 12.87 -31.36
C LEU A 14 -3.59 11.48 -31.92
N SER A 15 -3.63 10.41 -31.13
CA SER A 15 -3.53 9.03 -31.61
C SER A 15 -4.87 8.33 -31.41
N VAL A 16 -5.56 8.14 -32.52
CA VAL A 16 -6.76 7.31 -32.64
C VAL A 16 -6.31 5.86 -32.72
N LEU A 17 -6.77 5.00 -31.83
CA LEU A 17 -6.58 3.54 -31.94
C LEU A 17 -7.94 2.84 -31.94
N THR A 18 -8.16 2.17 -33.08
CA THR A 18 -9.38 1.49 -33.49
C THR A 18 -9.66 0.22 -32.70
N LEU A 19 -10.96 0.06 -32.35
CA LEU A 19 -11.56 -1.18 -31.81
C LEU A 19 -11.57 -2.27 -32.88
N THR A 20 -11.17 -3.49 -32.52
CA THR A 20 -11.59 -4.72 -33.22
C THR A 20 -12.28 -5.65 -32.24
N ALA A 21 -13.58 -5.80 -32.44
CA ALA A 21 -14.42 -6.81 -31.80
C ALA A 21 -14.20 -8.17 -32.50
N SER A 22 -14.00 -9.23 -31.72
CA SER A 22 -14.10 -10.61 -32.21
C SER A 22 -14.99 -11.41 -31.25
N ALA A 23 -16.22 -11.62 -31.69
CA ALA A 23 -17.15 -12.58 -31.12
C ALA A 23 -16.88 -13.96 -31.69
N VAL A 24 -16.79 -14.98 -30.83
CA VAL A 24 -16.88 -16.39 -31.21
C VAL A 24 -17.88 -17.08 -30.31
N LEU A 25 -19.02 -17.37 -30.90
CA LEU A 25 -20.07 -18.28 -30.42
C LEU A 25 -19.77 -19.68 -30.98
N TYR A 26 -19.74 -20.70 -30.15
CA TYR A 26 -20.06 -22.10 -30.43
C TYR A 26 -20.21 -22.78 -29.08
N GLY A 27 -21.22 -23.57 -28.75
CA GLY A 27 -22.16 -24.35 -29.54
C GLY A 27 -22.55 -25.51 -28.64
N CYS A 28 -23.78 -25.57 -28.38
CA CYS A 28 -24.74 -26.59 -28.04
C CYS A 28 -24.31 -28.06 -28.05
N GLY A 29 -24.84 -28.86 -27.11
CA GLY A 29 -25.31 -30.20 -27.42
C GLY A 29 -25.02 -31.26 -26.39
N GLY A 30 -26.10 -31.90 -25.86
CA GLY A 30 -26.07 -33.28 -25.49
C GLY A 30 -26.92 -33.66 -24.26
N SER A 31 -28.18 -33.95 -24.51
CA SER A 31 -29.10 -34.64 -23.57
C SER A 31 -28.68 -36.09 -23.29
N GLY A 32 -28.99 -36.58 -22.07
CA GLY A 32 -28.91 -37.99 -21.72
C GLY A 32 -29.61 -38.28 -20.40
N ASP A 33 -30.90 -38.57 -20.47
CA ASP A 33 -31.70 -39.14 -19.37
C ASP A 33 -31.16 -40.52 -18.96
N THR A 34 -31.16 -40.85 -17.70
CA THR A 34 -31.72 -42.11 -17.21
C THR A 34 -31.95 -42.11 -15.69
N LYS A 35 -33.14 -42.51 -15.33
CA LYS A 35 -33.74 -42.80 -14.03
C LYS A 35 -32.95 -43.83 -13.21
N SER A 36 -32.94 -43.76 -11.88
CA SER A 36 -33.76 -44.58 -10.98
C SER A 36 -33.19 -44.69 -9.57
N SER A 37 -34.09 -44.50 -8.61
CA SER A 37 -34.31 -45.19 -7.32
C SER A 37 -33.38 -44.96 -6.15
N ALA A 38 -33.94 -44.18 -5.20
CA ALA A 38 -34.11 -44.41 -3.76
C ALA A 38 -33.15 -45.41 -3.01
N VAL A 39 -32.59 -44.96 -1.92
CA VAL A 39 -32.91 -45.46 -0.55
C VAL A 39 -32.39 -44.47 0.50
N LYS A 40 -33.21 -44.23 1.45
CA LYS A 40 -33.24 -43.57 2.70
C LYS A 40 -32.08 -44.00 3.65
N SER A 41 -31.35 -43.05 4.23
CA SER A 41 -31.06 -43.14 5.66
C SER A 41 -30.62 -41.79 6.21
N ALA A 42 -31.23 -41.41 7.29
CA ALA A 42 -31.02 -40.22 8.08
C ALA A 42 -29.73 -40.41 8.92
N SER A 43 -28.90 -39.35 8.97
CA SER A 43 -28.17 -39.04 10.17
C SER A 43 -27.89 -37.54 10.23
N GLN A 44 -28.61 -36.90 11.11
CA GLN A 44 -28.35 -35.55 11.56
C GLN A 44 -26.99 -35.53 12.29
N SER A 45 -26.04 -34.78 11.77
CA SER A 45 -24.96 -34.23 12.55
C SER A 45 -25.01 -32.73 12.42
N THR A 46 -25.62 -32.09 13.39
CA THR A 46 -25.53 -30.68 13.67
C THR A 46 -24.11 -30.35 14.07
N SER A 47 -23.26 -29.97 13.12
CA SER A 47 -22.06 -29.24 13.43
C SER A 47 -22.40 -27.76 13.46
N THR A 48 -22.66 -27.31 14.67
CA THR A 48 -22.69 -25.87 15.02
C THR A 48 -21.31 -25.30 14.73
N SER A 49 -21.13 -24.73 13.54
CA SER A 49 -19.99 -23.89 13.26
C SER A 49 -20.19 -22.61 14.07
N SER A 50 -19.65 -22.61 15.27
CA SER A 50 -19.45 -21.38 16.03
C SER A 50 -18.50 -20.49 15.25
N LYS A 51 -19.07 -19.56 14.50
CA LYS A 51 -18.39 -18.40 13.97
C LYS A 51 -17.87 -17.61 15.19
N ALA A 52 -16.66 -17.93 15.60
CA ALA A 52 -15.90 -17.06 16.51
C ALA A 52 -15.72 -15.74 15.79
N SER A 53 -16.59 -14.79 16.08
CA SER A 53 -16.36 -13.40 15.83
C SER A 53 -15.21 -13.00 16.74
N SER A 54 -13.99 -13.17 16.25
CA SER A 54 -12.84 -12.51 16.83
C SER A 54 -13.14 -11.02 16.73
N ALA A 55 -13.43 -10.39 17.85
CA ALA A 55 -13.47 -8.94 17.95
C ALA A 55 -12.04 -8.48 17.61
N THR A 56 -11.82 -8.12 16.36
CA THR A 56 -10.58 -7.49 15.91
C THR A 56 -10.54 -6.16 16.65
N VAL A 57 -9.69 -6.05 17.65
CA VAL A 57 -9.36 -4.74 18.24
C VAL A 57 -8.93 -3.89 17.05
N ALA A 58 -9.66 -2.79 16.82
CA ALA A 58 -9.33 -1.91 15.69
C ALA A 58 -7.92 -1.37 15.93
N VAL A 59 -6.99 -1.75 15.07
CA VAL A 59 -5.60 -1.29 15.14
C VAL A 59 -5.56 0.18 14.77
N ASP A 60 -5.07 1.01 15.67
CA ASP A 60 -4.86 2.44 15.43
C ASP A 60 -3.48 2.64 14.78
N VAL A 61 -3.46 2.77 13.46
CA VAL A 61 -2.21 2.92 12.68
C VAL A 61 -1.38 4.14 13.12
N THR A 62 -2.03 5.17 13.67
CA THR A 62 -1.33 6.38 14.12
C THR A 62 -0.51 6.09 15.37
N LYS A 63 -1.05 5.30 16.31
CA LYS A 63 -0.32 4.86 17.49
C LYS A 63 0.84 3.94 17.16
N VAL A 64 0.67 3.06 16.17
CA VAL A 64 1.77 2.20 15.71
C VAL A 64 2.90 3.05 15.14
N ALA A 65 2.59 4.07 14.32
CA ALA A 65 3.60 5.00 13.81
C ALA A 65 4.30 5.78 14.93
N ASP A 66 3.56 6.23 15.95
CA ASP A 66 4.14 6.92 17.12
C ASP A 66 5.07 5.99 17.89
N ARG A 67 4.68 4.73 18.12
CA ARG A 67 5.54 3.71 18.74
C ARG A 67 6.82 3.47 17.94
N LEU A 68 6.71 3.33 16.62
CA LEU A 68 7.88 3.18 15.75
C LEU A 68 8.84 4.35 15.91
N LYS A 69 8.32 5.59 15.94
CA LYS A 69 9.12 6.79 16.11
C LYS A 69 9.78 6.87 17.49
N ASP A 70 9.07 6.48 18.54
CA ASP A 70 9.52 6.67 19.93
C ASP A 70 10.41 5.52 20.41
N GLU A 71 10.20 4.28 19.95
CA GLU A 71 10.91 3.10 20.42
C GLU A 71 12.14 2.73 19.58
N ILE A 72 12.25 3.25 18.34
CA ILE A 72 13.40 3.03 17.46
C ILE A 72 14.30 4.27 17.50
N LYS A 73 15.61 4.03 17.49
CA LYS A 73 16.60 5.11 17.38
C LYS A 73 16.78 5.48 15.91
N TYR A 74 16.62 6.76 15.62
CA TYR A 74 16.89 7.36 14.30
C TYR A 74 18.13 8.24 14.37
N ASP A 75 18.82 8.38 13.27
CA ASP A 75 20.03 9.21 13.17
C ASP A 75 19.67 10.70 13.01
N ASP A 76 18.52 10.98 12.35
CA ASP A 76 17.95 12.33 12.26
C ASP A 76 16.67 12.44 13.10
N LYS A 77 16.29 13.67 13.41
CA LYS A 77 15.01 13.95 14.01
C LYS A 77 13.91 13.68 12.97
N LEU A 78 12.96 12.83 13.33
CA LEU A 78 11.77 12.62 12.51
C LEU A 78 10.71 13.68 12.81
N VAL A 79 10.12 14.23 11.75
CA VAL A 79 9.04 15.24 11.80
C VAL A 79 7.86 14.75 10.96
N GLU A 80 6.66 15.17 11.37
CA GLU A 80 5.46 14.98 10.56
C GLU A 80 5.44 16.03 9.46
N PRO A 81 5.39 15.64 8.17
CA PRO A 81 5.33 16.57 7.07
C PRO A 81 3.93 17.19 6.90
N GLU A 82 3.88 18.37 6.30
CA GLU A 82 2.62 19.00 5.89
C GLU A 82 1.89 18.16 4.83
N ALA A 83 0.55 18.36 4.71
CA ALA A 83 -0.29 17.57 3.82
C ALA A 83 0.18 17.62 2.35
N GLU A 84 0.60 18.80 1.88
CA GLU A 84 1.11 19.00 0.52
C GLU A 84 2.40 18.21 0.28
N THR A 85 3.23 18.05 1.31
CA THR A 85 4.45 17.24 1.24
C THR A 85 4.09 15.75 1.13
N ILE A 86 3.06 15.29 1.84
CA ILE A 86 2.58 13.90 1.73
C ILE A 86 2.15 13.60 0.28
N ASP A 87 1.47 14.53 -0.40
CA ASP A 87 1.05 14.37 -1.79
C ASP A 87 2.24 14.28 -2.76
N ILE A 88 3.33 14.98 -2.44
CA ILE A 88 4.59 14.91 -3.22
C ILE A 88 5.33 13.59 -2.96
N LEU A 89 5.36 13.12 -1.71
CA LEU A 89 6.04 11.88 -1.33
C LEU A 89 5.33 10.63 -1.88
N TYR A 90 3.99 10.67 -1.93
CA TYR A 90 3.13 9.56 -2.34
C TYR A 90 2.17 9.98 -3.45
N PRO A 91 2.68 10.27 -4.65
CA PRO A 91 1.87 10.74 -5.76
C PRO A 91 0.82 9.68 -6.16
N GLY A 92 -0.43 10.11 -6.19
CA GLY A 92 -1.57 9.21 -6.48
C GLY A 92 -2.13 8.50 -5.25
N LEU A 93 -1.75 8.88 -4.02
CA LEU A 93 -2.41 8.40 -2.81
C LEU A 93 -3.90 8.75 -2.85
N PRO A 94 -4.83 7.76 -2.75
CA PRO A 94 -6.26 8.01 -2.80
C PRO A 94 -6.76 8.59 -1.47
N GLN A 95 -6.53 9.89 -1.24
CA GLN A 95 -6.76 10.58 0.02
C GLN A 95 -8.20 10.39 0.56
N ASP A 96 -9.19 10.40 -0.33
CA ASP A 96 -10.62 10.22 -0.02
C ASP A 96 -10.97 8.80 0.45
N LYS A 97 -10.07 7.83 0.21
CA LYS A 97 -10.22 6.42 0.61
C LYS A 97 -9.30 6.03 1.77
N ILE A 98 -8.58 6.99 2.36
CA ILE A 98 -7.75 6.78 3.54
C ILE A 98 -8.53 7.20 4.79
N LYS A 99 -8.72 6.25 5.69
CA LYS A 99 -9.45 6.45 6.96
C LYS A 99 -8.58 7.10 8.04
N ALA A 100 -7.32 6.68 8.13
CA ALA A 100 -6.33 7.25 9.04
C ALA A 100 -4.93 7.17 8.41
N LYS A 101 -4.08 8.14 8.74
CA LYS A 101 -2.69 8.15 8.30
C LYS A 101 -1.79 8.85 9.31
N LYS A 102 -0.53 8.41 9.35
CA LYS A 102 0.55 9.06 10.07
C LYS A 102 1.86 8.85 9.32
N VAL A 103 2.59 9.92 9.07
CA VAL A 103 3.86 9.89 8.33
C VAL A 103 4.90 10.65 9.13
N TYR A 104 6.11 10.12 9.18
CA TYR A 104 7.28 10.78 9.72
C TYR A 104 8.44 10.66 8.74
N VAL A 105 9.16 11.75 8.53
CA VAL A 105 10.34 11.81 7.64
C VAL A 105 11.50 12.51 8.32
N SER A 106 12.71 12.26 7.85
CA SER A 106 13.92 12.99 8.26
C SER A 106 13.73 14.49 8.11
N SER A 107 14.00 15.26 9.17
CA SER A 107 13.81 16.71 9.18
C SER A 107 14.81 17.46 8.33
N SER A 108 16.02 16.90 8.16
CA SER A 108 17.08 17.50 7.36
C SER A 108 17.06 17.06 5.90
N GLY A 109 16.39 15.94 5.59
CA GLY A 109 16.49 15.26 4.29
C GLY A 109 17.86 14.61 4.05
N GLY A 110 18.73 14.60 5.05
CA GLY A 110 20.06 14.00 4.97
C GLY A 110 20.08 12.48 5.12
N THR A 111 19.01 11.90 5.70
CA THR A 111 18.82 10.45 5.84
C THR A 111 17.57 10.00 5.12
N ALA A 112 17.54 8.72 4.74
CA ALA A 112 16.36 8.10 4.10
C ALA A 112 15.30 7.65 5.10
N GLU A 113 15.47 7.97 6.38
CA GLU A 113 14.60 7.54 7.47
C GLU A 113 13.17 8.02 7.27
N GLU A 114 12.24 7.06 7.31
CA GLU A 114 10.82 7.32 7.05
C GLU A 114 9.94 6.28 7.75
N ILE A 115 8.84 6.74 8.32
CA ILE A 115 7.74 5.91 8.79
C ILE A 115 6.49 6.38 8.06
N ALA A 116 5.72 5.45 7.49
CA ALA A 116 4.39 5.76 7.01
C ALA A 116 3.41 4.67 7.45
N ALA A 117 2.27 5.08 7.97
CA ALA A 117 1.19 4.20 8.38
C ALA A 117 -0.14 4.72 7.81
N PHE A 118 -0.87 3.84 7.14
CA PHE A 118 -2.14 4.15 6.50
C PHE A 118 -3.19 3.12 6.87
N GLU A 119 -4.42 3.55 7.13
CA GLU A 119 -5.60 2.70 7.19
C GLU A 119 -6.49 3.03 6.00
N ALA A 120 -6.66 2.09 5.09
CA ALA A 120 -7.53 2.22 3.92
C ALA A 120 -8.98 1.85 4.26
N ASN A 121 -9.94 2.38 3.51
CA ASN A 121 -11.36 2.06 3.68
C ASN A 121 -11.69 0.62 3.25
N ASP A 122 -10.94 0.07 2.31
CA ASP A 122 -11.14 -1.26 1.73
C ASP A 122 -9.83 -1.94 1.31
N GLU A 123 -9.90 -3.23 1.01
CA GLU A 123 -8.74 -4.06 0.65
C GLU A 123 -8.12 -3.66 -0.71
N GLU A 124 -8.91 -3.22 -1.67
CA GLU A 124 -8.41 -2.76 -2.98
C GLU A 124 -7.56 -1.52 -2.81
N THR A 125 -8.05 -0.55 -2.05
CA THR A 125 -7.30 0.65 -1.68
C THR A 125 -6.04 0.30 -0.90
N ALA A 126 -6.12 -0.66 0.04
CA ALA A 126 -4.95 -1.10 0.80
C ALA A 126 -3.85 -1.67 -0.09
N LYS A 127 -4.20 -2.49 -1.10
CA LYS A 127 -3.24 -3.00 -2.11
C LYS A 127 -2.63 -1.88 -2.95
N ALA A 128 -3.42 -0.89 -3.33
CA ALA A 128 -2.91 0.27 -4.07
C ALA A 128 -1.92 1.09 -3.23
N VAL A 129 -2.21 1.32 -1.95
CA VAL A 129 -1.30 2.01 -1.02
C VAL A 129 -0.02 1.19 -0.79
N GLU A 130 -0.12 -0.14 -0.62
CA GLU A 130 1.04 -1.03 -0.51
C GLU A 130 1.98 -0.89 -1.73
N ALA A 131 1.41 -0.85 -2.93
CA ALA A 131 2.19 -0.64 -4.16
C ALA A 131 2.86 0.74 -4.20
N LEU A 132 2.16 1.80 -3.76
CA LEU A 132 2.72 3.15 -3.65
C LEU A 132 3.89 3.21 -2.66
N LEU A 133 3.79 2.58 -1.50
CA LEU A 133 4.86 2.56 -0.51
C LEU A 133 6.09 1.78 -1.01
N ASN A 134 5.89 0.68 -1.72
CA ASN A 134 7.00 -0.02 -2.38
C ASN A 134 7.67 0.85 -3.45
N ALA A 135 6.89 1.56 -4.28
CA ALA A 135 7.42 2.50 -5.26
C ALA A 135 8.18 3.67 -4.59
N ARG A 136 7.74 4.11 -3.41
CA ARG A 136 8.43 5.12 -2.60
C ARG A 136 9.84 4.66 -2.23
N ILE A 137 10.03 3.43 -1.76
CA ILE A 137 11.36 2.87 -1.45
C ILE A 137 12.27 2.94 -2.67
N GLU A 138 11.78 2.53 -3.85
CA GLU A 138 12.58 2.55 -5.08
C GLU A 138 12.94 3.99 -5.52
N THR A 139 12.01 4.93 -5.35
CA THR A 139 12.27 6.36 -5.62
C THR A 139 13.34 6.91 -4.68
N GLN A 140 13.30 6.57 -3.39
CA GLN A 140 14.35 6.95 -2.44
C GLN A 140 15.70 6.34 -2.81
N LYS A 141 15.77 5.04 -3.14
CA LYS A 141 17.02 4.40 -3.61
C LYS A 141 17.62 5.14 -4.79
N ALA A 142 16.80 5.52 -5.76
CA ALA A 142 17.26 6.28 -6.93
C ALA A 142 17.81 7.66 -6.55
N SER A 143 17.16 8.36 -5.61
CA SER A 143 17.55 9.69 -5.15
C SER A 143 18.83 9.64 -4.33
N PHE A 144 18.91 8.75 -3.33
CA PHE A 144 20.04 8.65 -2.43
C PHE A 144 21.29 8.08 -3.09
N LYS A 145 21.16 7.28 -4.15
CA LYS A 145 22.29 6.72 -4.91
C LYS A 145 23.35 7.77 -5.31
N ASN A 146 22.90 8.98 -5.66
CA ASN A 146 23.78 10.06 -6.11
C ASN A 146 23.94 11.19 -5.06
N TYR A 147 23.23 11.13 -3.95
CA TYR A 147 23.23 12.19 -2.93
C TYR A 147 23.95 11.74 -1.66
N VAL A 148 23.49 10.69 -1.00
CA VAL A 148 24.11 10.08 0.20
C VAL A 148 24.09 8.56 0.01
N PRO A 149 25.05 7.98 -0.74
CA PRO A 149 25.05 6.56 -1.08
C PRO A 149 25.05 5.61 0.14
N GLU A 150 25.51 6.09 1.30
CA GLU A 150 25.53 5.33 2.55
C GLU A 150 24.12 4.94 3.01
N GLU A 151 23.10 5.74 2.67
CA GLU A 151 21.70 5.45 2.98
C GLU A 151 21.10 4.28 2.19
N LEU A 152 21.77 3.86 1.10
CA LEU A 152 21.31 2.70 0.33
C LEU A 152 21.25 1.44 1.19
N LYS A 153 22.19 1.26 2.12
CA LYS A 153 22.18 0.12 3.05
C LYS A 153 20.91 0.12 3.94
N ARG A 154 20.48 1.29 4.39
CA ARG A 154 19.24 1.43 5.16
C ARG A 154 18.01 1.13 4.28
N LEU A 155 18.00 1.63 3.05
CA LEU A 155 16.95 1.40 2.08
C LEU A 155 16.87 -0.04 1.56
N GLU A 156 17.96 -0.80 1.57
CA GLU A 156 17.97 -2.24 1.29
C GLU A 156 17.20 -3.04 2.36
N ASN A 157 17.19 -2.54 3.60
CA ASN A 157 16.47 -3.13 4.73
C ASN A 157 15.07 -2.52 4.94
N ALA A 158 14.69 -1.53 4.13
CA ALA A 158 13.37 -0.95 4.17
C ALA A 158 12.30 -1.99 3.77
N PHE A 159 11.14 -1.90 4.38
CA PHE A 159 10.07 -2.84 4.10
C PHE A 159 8.69 -2.20 4.16
N VAL A 160 7.73 -2.85 3.51
CA VAL A 160 6.31 -2.55 3.61
C VAL A 160 5.61 -3.79 4.17
N ILE A 161 4.75 -3.61 5.18
CA ILE A 161 3.89 -4.66 5.75
C ILE A 161 2.44 -4.22 5.61
N ARG A 162 1.59 -5.12 5.08
CA ARG A 162 0.14 -4.95 5.06
C ARG A 162 -0.55 -5.97 5.95
N LYS A 163 -1.39 -5.49 6.87
CA LYS A 163 -2.25 -6.30 7.75
C LYS A 163 -3.71 -5.90 7.50
N GLY A 164 -4.41 -6.63 6.65
CA GLY A 164 -5.75 -6.25 6.21
C GLY A 164 -5.75 -4.90 5.49
N ASN A 165 -6.44 -3.92 6.05
CA ASN A 165 -6.53 -2.56 5.52
C ASN A 165 -5.46 -1.59 6.08
N CYS A 166 -4.61 -2.06 6.99
CA CYS A 166 -3.52 -1.28 7.56
C CYS A 166 -2.21 -1.55 6.81
N ILE A 167 -1.49 -0.51 6.41
CA ILE A 167 -0.27 -0.61 5.63
C ILE A 167 0.81 0.24 6.30
N TYR A 168 2.00 -0.32 6.46
CA TYR A 168 3.13 0.29 7.15
C TYR A 168 4.37 0.24 6.28
N LEU A 169 5.09 1.37 6.20
CA LEU A 169 6.45 1.49 5.67
C LEU A 169 7.37 1.83 6.84
N SER A 170 8.52 1.17 6.91
CA SER A 170 9.61 1.56 7.79
C SER A 170 10.94 1.57 7.06
N VAL A 171 11.64 2.69 7.16
CA VAL A 171 13.03 2.88 6.74
C VAL A 171 13.81 3.29 7.99
N SER A 172 14.48 2.34 8.63
CA SER A 172 15.16 2.54 9.91
C SER A 172 16.48 1.74 9.99
N ALA A 173 17.26 2.01 10.99
CA ALA A 173 18.47 1.23 11.29
C ALA A 173 18.16 -0.10 11.98
N ASP A 174 16.94 -0.27 12.54
CA ASP A 174 16.51 -1.48 13.26
C ASP A 174 15.19 -2.04 12.64
N PRO A 175 15.30 -2.70 11.48
CA PRO A 175 14.13 -3.23 10.79
C PRO A 175 13.44 -4.36 11.56
N ASP A 176 14.16 -5.13 12.36
CA ASP A 176 13.59 -6.27 13.10
C ASP A 176 12.73 -5.78 14.26
N LYS A 177 13.19 -4.76 14.99
CA LYS A 177 12.38 -4.10 16.01
C LYS A 177 11.14 -3.44 15.40
N ALA A 178 11.29 -2.79 14.24
CA ALA A 178 10.16 -2.18 13.54
C ALA A 178 9.11 -3.22 13.17
N LYS A 179 9.50 -4.38 12.64
CA LYS A 179 8.59 -5.50 12.34
C LYS A 179 7.86 -5.97 13.59
N SER A 180 8.61 -6.20 14.69
CA SER A 180 8.01 -6.65 15.96
C SER A 180 6.92 -5.68 16.46
N ILE A 181 7.20 -4.38 16.44
CA ILE A 181 6.21 -3.35 16.83
C ILE A 181 4.95 -3.43 15.97
N ILE A 182 5.08 -3.62 14.65
CA ILE A 182 3.93 -3.72 13.75
C ILE A 182 3.16 -5.02 13.98
N GLU A 183 3.86 -6.14 14.23
CA GLU A 183 3.25 -7.46 14.39
C GLU A 183 2.47 -7.61 15.70
N GLU A 184 2.89 -6.92 16.76
CA GLU A 184 2.22 -6.88 18.06
C GLU A 184 0.85 -6.18 18.05
N ASN A 185 0.54 -5.42 17.02
CA ASN A 185 -0.69 -4.65 16.84
C ASN A 185 -1.48 -5.20 15.65
#